data_155ab48530c4a65134475fbdd4f247fd
#
_entry.id   155ab48530c4a65134475fbdd4f247fd
#
_cell.length_a   1.000
_cell.length_b   1.000
_cell.length_c   1.000
_cell.angle_alpha   90.00
_cell.angle_beta   90.00
_cell.angle_gamma   90.00
#
_symmetry.space_group_name_H-M   'P 1'
#
loop_
_entity.id
_entity.type
_entity.pdbx_description
1 polymer ?
#
loop_
_entity_poly.entity_id
_entity_poly.type
_entity_poly.pdbx_seq_one_letter_code
_entity_poly.pdbx_strand_id
1 'polypeptide(L)'
;MATQATSTFSRLAVEISAPAVRIMLHNPPLNVIDVPMMRELQQVLSEVDARPDISTIVIEGVGSAFSAGVDIKAHTPDKVDEMLREFHSVIRALVATRKVTICAVRGACLGGGAEIALVCDMVYTARDASWGFPEIRLGCYPPVAAVALPAVVGQKKAEELILTGRQISGEESVAIGLANKSARSEEVSGLVNETLAQLSRLSPAALGIAKKSVYAWDAIHFDKGLARAENIYHEELMATDDAHEGIKAFLEKREPRWKGR
;
A
#
# COMPACT_ATOMS: atom_id res chain seq x y z
N MET A 1 30.83 -4.06 -5.62
CA MET A 1 30.04 -2.84 -5.46
C MET A 1 29.57 -2.77 -4.01
N ALA A 2 29.88 -1.71 -3.33
CA ALA A 2 29.65 -1.63 -1.88
C ALA A 2 28.17 -1.44 -1.60
N THR A 3 27.57 -2.42 -0.94
CA THR A 3 26.24 -2.28 -0.32
C THR A 3 26.43 -1.36 0.87
N GLN A 4 25.95 -0.13 0.78
CA GLN A 4 26.05 0.83 1.89
C GLN A 4 24.82 0.78 2.77
N ALA A 5 25.13 0.54 4.03
CA ALA A 5 24.53 0.98 5.29
C ALA A 5 22.99 0.92 5.42
N THR A 6 22.61 -0.01 6.20
CA THR A 6 21.36 -0.07 6.99
C THR A 6 21.29 1.12 7.93
N SER A 7 20.38 2.07 7.66
CA SER A 7 19.81 2.87 8.74
C SER A 7 19.11 1.90 9.70
N THR A 8 19.26 2.12 11.00
CA THR A 8 18.66 1.26 12.04
C THR A 8 17.18 1.55 12.18
N PHE A 9 16.39 1.08 11.23
CA PHE A 9 14.93 1.06 11.34
C PHE A 9 14.48 -0.18 12.14
N SER A 10 13.42 -0.04 12.89
CA SER A 10 12.87 -1.12 13.70
C SER A 10 11.82 -1.95 12.95
N ARG A 11 11.21 -1.35 11.94
CA ARG A 11 10.12 -1.90 11.15
C ARG A 11 10.44 -2.08 9.67
N LEU A 12 11.59 -1.60 9.24
CA LEU A 12 12.03 -1.70 7.84
C LEU A 12 13.44 -2.26 7.78
N ALA A 13 13.73 -3.00 6.71
CA ALA A 13 15.08 -3.22 6.24
C ALA A 13 15.24 -2.46 4.91
N VAL A 14 16.35 -1.73 4.76
CA VAL A 14 16.59 -0.89 3.58
C VAL A 14 17.91 -1.27 2.94
N GLU A 15 17.88 -1.64 1.68
CA GLU A 15 19.05 -1.98 0.89
C GLU A 15 19.19 -0.99 -0.27
N ILE A 16 20.32 -0.31 -0.32
CA ILE A 16 20.61 0.67 -1.37
C ILE A 16 21.64 0.08 -2.34
N SER A 17 21.23 -0.08 -3.58
CA SER A 17 22.08 -0.51 -4.70
C SER A 17 21.73 0.34 -5.91
N ALA A 18 22.33 1.55 -5.99
CA ALA A 18 22.01 2.49 -7.06
C ALA A 18 22.02 1.82 -8.44
N PRO A 19 21.04 2.13 -9.30
CA PRO A 19 20.04 3.20 -9.16
C PRO A 19 18.74 2.81 -8.44
N ALA A 20 18.71 1.72 -7.69
CA ALA A 20 17.53 1.26 -6.96
C ALA A 20 17.74 1.23 -5.44
N VAL A 21 16.65 1.39 -4.70
CA VAL A 21 16.53 1.08 -3.28
C VAL A 21 15.44 0.03 -3.07
N ARG A 22 15.69 -0.93 -2.17
CA ARG A 22 14.69 -1.90 -1.69
C ARG A 22 14.30 -1.52 -0.28
N ILE A 23 13.01 -1.35 -0.05
CA ILE A 23 12.39 -1.10 1.25
C ILE A 23 11.59 -2.35 1.59
N MET A 24 12.03 -3.08 2.60
CA MET A 24 11.41 -4.33 3.03
C MET A 24 10.64 -4.09 4.32
N LEU A 25 9.33 -4.29 4.29
CA LEU A 25 8.46 -4.24 5.46
C LEU A 25 8.85 -5.39 6.40
N HIS A 26 9.18 -5.09 7.66
CA HIS A 26 9.68 -6.06 8.63
C HIS A 26 9.00 -5.90 9.99
N ASN A 27 7.80 -6.38 10.11
CA ASN A 27 7.04 -6.48 11.35
C ASN A 27 6.37 -7.87 11.43
N PRO A 28 7.15 -8.93 11.71
CA PRO A 28 6.68 -10.29 11.67
C PRO A 28 5.53 -10.54 12.66
N PRO A 29 4.64 -11.54 12.39
CA PRO A 29 4.74 -12.47 11.26
C PRO A 29 4.13 -11.95 9.95
N LEU A 30 3.28 -10.92 9.98
CA LEU A 30 2.42 -10.52 8.85
C LEU A 30 2.67 -9.09 8.37
N ASN A 31 3.76 -8.47 8.80
CA ASN A 31 4.13 -7.10 8.41
C ASN A 31 2.98 -6.11 8.58
N VAL A 32 2.33 -6.16 9.76
CA VAL A 32 1.29 -5.19 10.13
C VAL A 32 1.89 -3.79 10.15
N ILE A 33 1.24 -2.86 9.48
CA ILE A 33 1.66 -1.47 9.34
C ILE A 33 1.20 -0.70 10.58
N ASP A 34 2.09 -0.53 11.54
CA ASP A 34 1.88 0.28 12.74
C ASP A 34 2.41 1.72 12.54
N VAL A 35 2.07 2.63 13.44
CA VAL A 35 2.50 4.03 13.37
C VAL A 35 4.04 4.18 13.31
N PRO A 36 4.84 3.40 14.05
CA PRO A 36 6.29 3.39 13.86
C PRO A 36 6.73 3.07 12.43
N MET A 37 6.14 2.03 11.80
CA MET A 37 6.45 1.69 10.40
C MET A 37 6.05 2.83 9.43
N MET A 38 4.89 3.46 9.65
CA MET A 38 4.46 4.59 8.82
C MET A 38 5.46 5.75 8.86
N ARG A 39 5.97 6.08 10.04
CA ARG A 39 6.98 7.14 10.23
C ARG A 39 8.33 6.78 9.61
N GLU A 40 8.76 5.53 9.78
CA GLU A 40 9.98 5.03 9.15
C GLU A 40 9.86 5.05 7.62
N LEU A 41 8.70 4.67 7.05
CA LEU A 41 8.44 4.77 5.61
C LEU A 41 8.51 6.22 5.12
N GLN A 42 7.89 7.16 5.82
CA GLN A 42 7.96 8.59 5.46
C GLN A 42 9.41 9.09 5.46
N GLN A 43 10.19 8.74 6.49
CA GLN A 43 11.59 9.10 6.59
C GLN A 43 12.40 8.55 5.41
N VAL A 44 12.31 7.25 5.14
CA VAL A 44 13.04 6.60 4.03
C VAL A 44 12.65 7.19 2.69
N LEU A 45 11.36 7.39 2.43
CA LEU A 45 10.88 7.97 1.18
C LEU A 45 11.43 9.39 0.98
N SER A 46 11.46 10.21 2.03
CA SER A 46 12.05 11.55 1.99
C SER A 46 13.56 11.52 1.72
N GLU A 47 14.30 10.63 2.42
CA GLU A 47 15.75 10.46 2.22
C GLU A 47 16.07 10.00 0.80
N VAL A 48 15.30 9.05 0.26
CA VAL A 48 15.48 8.50 -1.09
C VAL A 48 15.10 9.52 -2.16
N ASP A 49 14.05 10.32 -1.93
CA ASP A 49 13.63 11.34 -2.90
C ASP A 49 14.70 12.41 -3.10
N ALA A 50 15.47 12.73 -2.05
CA ALA A 50 16.59 13.67 -2.11
C ALA A 50 17.83 13.12 -2.83
N ARG A 51 17.89 11.81 -3.16
CA ARG A 51 19.06 11.17 -3.79
C ARG A 51 18.98 11.19 -5.32
N PRO A 52 19.85 11.90 -6.01
CA PRO A 52 19.85 11.97 -7.47
C PRO A 52 20.33 10.65 -8.13
N ASP A 53 21.11 9.83 -7.42
CA ASP A 53 21.62 8.55 -7.90
C ASP A 53 20.60 7.41 -7.82
N ILE A 54 19.44 7.62 -7.17
CA ILE A 54 18.33 6.67 -7.12
C ILE A 54 17.23 7.08 -8.08
N SER A 55 16.78 6.15 -8.90
CA SER A 55 15.65 6.32 -9.83
C SER A 55 14.46 5.43 -9.52
N THR A 56 14.65 4.37 -8.74
CA THR A 56 13.62 3.35 -8.51
C THR A 56 13.58 2.93 -7.05
N ILE A 57 12.35 2.78 -6.52
CA ILE A 57 12.05 2.25 -5.20
C ILE A 57 11.32 0.93 -5.37
N VAL A 58 11.79 -0.13 -4.71
CA VAL A 58 11.09 -1.41 -4.63
C VAL A 58 10.57 -1.58 -3.20
N ILE A 59 9.29 -1.90 -3.06
CA ILE A 59 8.66 -2.20 -1.76
C ILE A 59 8.28 -3.68 -1.75
N GLU A 60 8.70 -4.40 -0.72
CA GLU A 60 8.40 -5.82 -0.54
C GLU A 60 8.23 -6.19 0.94
N GLY A 61 7.67 -7.34 1.25
CA GLY A 61 7.54 -7.84 2.62
C GLY A 61 8.61 -8.88 2.95
N VAL A 62 9.15 -8.83 4.15
CA VAL A 62 10.01 -9.91 4.70
C VAL A 62 9.14 -11.08 5.15
N GLY A 63 9.56 -12.30 4.86
CA GLY A 63 8.84 -13.51 5.27
C GLY A 63 7.73 -13.92 4.31
N SER A 64 6.61 -14.42 4.86
CA SER A 64 5.55 -15.07 4.08
C SER A 64 4.42 -14.13 3.62
N ALA A 65 4.43 -12.88 4.03
CA ALA A 65 3.40 -11.91 3.69
C ALA A 65 4.02 -10.60 3.19
N PHE A 66 3.34 -9.93 2.26
CA PHE A 66 3.63 -8.54 1.96
C PHE A 66 3.22 -7.68 3.15
N SER A 67 1.93 -7.61 3.46
CA SER A 67 1.38 -7.01 4.68
C SER A 67 -0.08 -7.43 4.90
N ALA A 68 -0.46 -7.66 6.15
CA ALA A 68 -1.87 -7.89 6.53
C ALA A 68 -2.66 -6.59 6.76
N GLY A 69 -2.09 -5.43 6.45
CA GLY A 69 -2.74 -4.13 6.57
C GLY A 69 -2.32 -3.33 7.80
N VAL A 70 -3.05 -2.24 8.05
CA VAL A 70 -2.82 -1.35 9.18
C VAL A 70 -3.25 -2.02 10.49
N ASP A 71 -2.54 -1.69 11.58
CA ASP A 71 -2.88 -2.21 12.92
C ASP A 71 -4.31 -1.82 13.32
N ILE A 72 -5.16 -2.82 13.52
CA ILE A 72 -6.56 -2.62 13.89
C ILE A 72 -6.71 -1.91 15.24
N LYS A 73 -5.75 -2.07 16.15
CA LYS A 73 -5.73 -1.34 17.42
C LYS A 73 -5.58 0.17 17.26
N ALA A 74 -5.12 0.62 16.10
CA ALA A 74 -5.01 2.04 15.78
C ALA A 74 -6.32 2.65 15.22
N HIS A 75 -7.37 1.83 15.00
CA HIS A 75 -8.67 2.29 14.52
C HIS A 75 -9.63 2.68 15.66
N THR A 76 -9.18 2.68 16.91
CA THR A 76 -10.00 3.16 18.03
C THR A 76 -10.20 4.69 17.94
N PRO A 77 -11.31 5.24 18.47
CA PRO A 77 -11.64 6.67 18.35
C PRO A 77 -10.54 7.63 18.83
N ASP A 78 -9.75 7.20 19.81
CA ASP A 78 -8.64 7.98 20.36
C ASP A 78 -7.36 7.96 19.52
N LYS A 79 -7.26 7.08 18.51
CA LYS A 79 -6.03 6.85 17.71
C LYS A 79 -6.23 6.98 16.21
N VAL A 80 -7.46 6.87 15.71
CA VAL A 80 -7.75 6.79 14.29
C VAL A 80 -7.25 8.02 13.53
N ASP A 81 -7.34 9.20 14.13
CA ASP A 81 -6.88 10.46 13.50
C ASP A 81 -5.37 10.47 13.26
N GLU A 82 -4.59 10.02 14.25
CA GLU A 82 -3.14 9.90 14.10
C GLU A 82 -2.80 8.85 13.04
N MET A 83 -3.43 7.71 13.12
CA MET A 83 -3.20 6.59 12.20
C MET A 83 -3.49 6.98 10.74
N LEU A 84 -4.65 7.55 10.46
CA LEU A 84 -5.01 7.99 9.10
C LEU A 84 -4.05 9.07 8.60
N ARG A 85 -3.70 10.05 9.41
CA ARG A 85 -2.75 11.10 9.04
C ARG A 85 -1.39 10.53 8.68
N GLU A 86 -0.83 9.65 9.52
CA GLU A 86 0.48 9.06 9.28
C GLU A 86 0.46 8.12 8.06
N PHE A 87 -0.57 7.28 7.94
CA PHE A 87 -0.70 6.36 6.81
C PHE A 87 -0.87 7.12 5.48
N HIS A 88 -1.79 8.08 5.43
CA HIS A 88 -2.03 8.85 4.21
C HIS A 88 -0.85 9.76 3.83
N SER A 89 0.01 10.15 4.79
CA SER A 89 1.27 10.81 4.48
C SER A 89 2.23 9.90 3.72
N VAL A 90 2.30 8.60 4.07
CA VAL A 90 3.05 7.59 3.29
C VAL A 90 2.49 7.48 1.87
N ILE A 91 1.17 7.36 1.74
CA ILE A 91 0.50 7.25 0.44
C ILE A 91 0.78 8.48 -0.43
N ARG A 92 0.62 9.69 0.12
CA ARG A 92 0.93 10.94 -0.60
C ARG A 92 2.41 11.00 -1.02
N ALA A 93 3.34 10.55 -0.18
CA ALA A 93 4.76 10.51 -0.52
C ALA A 93 5.04 9.55 -1.69
N LEU A 94 4.39 8.36 -1.72
CA LEU A 94 4.52 7.39 -2.81
C LEU A 94 3.96 7.92 -4.14
N VAL A 95 2.84 8.61 -4.10
CA VAL A 95 2.23 9.22 -5.31
C VAL A 95 3.05 10.40 -5.80
N ALA A 96 3.59 11.24 -4.91
CA ALA A 96 4.30 12.46 -5.24
C ALA A 96 5.76 12.24 -5.66
N THR A 97 6.42 11.15 -5.24
CA THR A 97 7.82 10.90 -5.57
C THR A 97 8.06 10.82 -7.08
N ARG A 98 9.19 11.35 -7.53
CA ARG A 98 9.65 11.22 -8.93
C ARG A 98 10.36 9.90 -9.22
N LYS A 99 10.59 9.08 -8.19
CA LYS A 99 11.17 7.74 -8.37
C LYS A 99 10.10 6.79 -8.87
N VAL A 100 10.48 5.87 -9.76
CA VAL A 100 9.58 4.78 -10.15
C VAL A 100 9.39 3.85 -8.95
N THR A 101 8.15 3.54 -8.60
CA THR A 101 7.81 2.68 -7.46
C THR A 101 7.34 1.31 -7.96
N ILE A 102 7.90 0.24 -7.40
CA ILE A 102 7.57 -1.14 -7.74
C ILE A 102 7.19 -1.88 -6.47
N CYS A 103 6.06 -2.58 -6.45
CA CYS A 103 5.73 -3.53 -5.39
C CYS A 103 6.00 -4.98 -5.82
N ALA A 104 6.63 -5.74 -4.92
CA ALA A 104 6.82 -7.18 -5.03
C ALA A 104 5.97 -7.89 -3.98
N VAL A 105 4.84 -8.44 -4.39
CA VAL A 105 3.81 -8.97 -3.49
C VAL A 105 3.87 -10.48 -3.40
N ARG A 106 4.02 -11.01 -2.17
CA ARG A 106 3.91 -12.44 -1.85
C ARG A 106 3.00 -12.62 -0.65
N GLY A 107 2.27 -13.73 -0.62
CA GLY A 107 1.35 -14.06 0.47
C GLY A 107 0.26 -13.00 0.66
N ALA A 108 -0.04 -12.64 1.91
CA ALA A 108 -1.09 -11.68 2.22
C ALA A 108 -0.71 -10.24 1.82
N CYS A 109 -1.61 -9.58 1.10
CA CYS A 109 -1.57 -8.18 0.70
C CYS A 109 -2.95 -7.59 0.94
N LEU A 110 -3.22 -7.15 2.17
CA LEU A 110 -4.57 -6.83 2.63
C LEU A 110 -4.66 -5.39 3.17
N GLY A 111 -5.83 -4.78 3.02
CA GLY A 111 -6.14 -3.46 3.57
C GLY A 111 -5.09 -2.42 3.20
N GLY A 112 -4.54 -1.70 4.18
CA GLY A 112 -3.50 -0.70 3.94
C GLY A 112 -2.25 -1.26 3.23
N GLY A 113 -1.94 -2.55 3.34
CA GLY A 113 -0.89 -3.19 2.55
C GLY A 113 -1.25 -3.22 1.07
N ALA A 114 -2.51 -3.56 0.73
CA ALA A 114 -3.01 -3.53 -0.63
C ALA A 114 -3.12 -2.07 -1.15
N GLU A 115 -3.40 -1.10 -0.28
CA GLU A 115 -3.44 0.32 -0.63
C GLU A 115 -2.04 0.87 -0.97
N ILE A 116 -0.98 0.46 -0.26
CA ILE A 116 0.42 0.78 -0.63
C ILE A 116 0.74 0.22 -2.01
N ALA A 117 0.41 -1.05 -2.26
CA ALA A 117 0.68 -1.66 -3.54
C ALA A 117 -0.13 -1.02 -4.68
N LEU A 118 -1.40 -0.66 -4.42
CA LEU A 118 -2.31 0.00 -5.37
C LEU A 118 -1.76 1.32 -5.91
N VAL A 119 -1.06 2.10 -5.08
CA VAL A 119 -0.52 3.41 -5.47
C VAL A 119 0.91 3.35 -6.02
N CYS A 120 1.52 2.18 -6.10
CA CYS A 120 2.79 2.00 -6.78
C CYS A 120 2.62 1.95 -8.30
N ASP A 121 3.65 2.40 -9.03
CA ASP A 121 3.62 2.49 -10.51
C ASP A 121 3.54 1.11 -11.17
N MET A 122 4.16 0.11 -10.57
CA MET A 122 4.18 -1.27 -11.07
C MET A 122 4.05 -2.27 -9.91
N VAL A 123 3.31 -3.34 -10.16
CA VAL A 123 3.07 -4.39 -9.17
C VAL A 123 3.35 -5.75 -9.78
N TYR A 124 4.24 -6.50 -9.17
CA TYR A 124 4.51 -7.90 -9.47
C TYR A 124 4.08 -8.78 -8.29
N THR A 125 3.34 -9.84 -8.56
CA THR A 125 2.72 -10.63 -7.49
C THR A 125 2.96 -12.11 -7.64
N ALA A 126 2.97 -12.84 -6.53
CA ALA A 126 2.85 -14.30 -6.58
C ALA A 126 1.43 -14.69 -7.03
N ARG A 127 1.29 -15.76 -7.83
CA ARG A 127 -0.01 -16.24 -8.32
C ARG A 127 -0.98 -16.57 -7.19
N ASP A 128 -0.43 -17.14 -6.13
CA ASP A 128 -1.14 -17.58 -4.92
C ASP A 128 -1.21 -16.49 -3.84
N ALA A 129 -0.71 -15.28 -4.10
CA ALA A 129 -0.87 -14.17 -3.17
C ALA A 129 -2.35 -13.88 -2.92
N SER A 130 -2.68 -13.51 -1.69
CA SER A 130 -4.04 -13.17 -1.28
C SER A 130 -4.19 -11.66 -1.19
N TRP A 131 -4.98 -11.08 -2.09
CA TRP A 131 -5.27 -9.66 -2.16
C TRP A 131 -6.66 -9.33 -1.64
N GLY A 132 -6.84 -8.19 -1.00
CA GLY A 132 -8.17 -7.76 -0.60
C GLY A 132 -8.19 -6.47 0.21
N PHE A 133 -9.39 -5.90 0.31
CA PHE A 133 -9.72 -4.71 1.09
C PHE A 133 -10.83 -5.09 2.11
N PRO A 134 -10.46 -5.80 3.20
CA PRO A 134 -11.44 -6.43 4.09
C PRO A 134 -12.01 -5.51 5.17
N GLU A 135 -11.74 -4.20 5.13
CA GLU A 135 -12.10 -3.20 6.14
C GLU A 135 -13.61 -3.19 6.43
N ILE A 136 -14.43 -3.48 5.43
CA ILE A 136 -15.89 -3.52 5.59
C ILE A 136 -16.35 -4.57 6.63
N ARG A 137 -15.56 -5.63 6.81
CA ARG A 137 -15.84 -6.65 7.83
C ARG A 137 -15.64 -6.15 9.26
N LEU A 138 -14.97 -5.02 9.40
CA LEU A 138 -14.74 -4.33 10.67
C LEU A 138 -15.66 -3.11 10.84
N GLY A 139 -16.67 -2.95 9.96
CA GLY A 139 -17.49 -1.76 9.92
C GLY A 139 -16.75 -0.50 9.46
N CYS A 140 -15.64 -0.67 8.73
CA CYS A 140 -14.81 0.40 8.18
C CYS A 140 -14.75 0.29 6.65
N TYR A 141 -14.04 1.20 6.00
CA TYR A 141 -13.70 1.09 4.58
C TYR A 141 -12.26 1.59 4.34
N PRO A 142 -11.60 1.18 3.23
CA PRO A 142 -10.27 1.61 2.86
C PRO A 142 -10.31 2.94 2.10
N PRO A 143 -9.94 4.10 2.71
CA PRO A 143 -10.12 5.41 2.06
C PRO A 143 -9.31 5.58 0.78
N VAL A 144 -8.08 5.07 0.75
CA VAL A 144 -7.20 5.16 -0.44
C VAL A 144 -7.74 4.30 -1.57
N ALA A 145 -8.16 3.07 -1.27
CA ALA A 145 -8.75 2.18 -2.27
C ALA A 145 -10.10 2.72 -2.78
N ALA A 146 -10.91 3.34 -1.93
CA ALA A 146 -12.18 3.95 -2.35
C ALA A 146 -11.97 5.02 -3.45
N VAL A 147 -10.83 5.70 -3.44
CA VAL A 147 -10.49 6.74 -4.41
C VAL A 147 -9.71 6.19 -5.60
N ALA A 148 -8.68 5.37 -5.36
CA ALA A 148 -7.74 4.95 -6.41
C ALA A 148 -8.17 3.68 -7.16
N LEU A 149 -8.79 2.72 -6.48
CA LEU A 149 -9.11 1.42 -7.07
C LEU A 149 -10.06 1.52 -8.28
N PRO A 150 -11.12 2.38 -8.27
CA PRO A 150 -11.99 2.54 -9.43
C PRO A 150 -11.27 2.97 -10.71
N ALA A 151 -10.23 3.80 -10.57
CA ALA A 151 -9.43 4.23 -11.72
C ALA A 151 -8.55 3.10 -12.30
N VAL A 152 -8.15 2.14 -11.46
CA VAL A 152 -7.26 1.03 -11.84
C VAL A 152 -8.04 -0.16 -12.39
N VAL A 153 -9.10 -0.61 -11.70
CA VAL A 153 -9.84 -1.84 -12.06
C VAL A 153 -11.24 -1.58 -12.60
N GLY A 154 -11.64 -0.33 -12.69
CA GLY A 154 -13.01 0.08 -13.05
C GLY A 154 -13.99 0.02 -11.87
N GLN A 155 -15.02 0.87 -11.93
CA GLN A 155 -15.98 1.11 -10.84
C GLN A 155 -16.61 -0.18 -10.29
N LYS A 156 -17.10 -1.08 -11.18
CA LYS A 156 -17.83 -2.28 -10.75
C LYS A 156 -16.95 -3.27 -9.99
N LYS A 157 -15.71 -3.44 -10.42
CA LYS A 157 -14.79 -4.34 -9.74
C LYS A 157 -14.32 -3.75 -8.41
N ALA A 158 -14.09 -2.44 -8.36
CA ALA A 158 -13.76 -1.75 -7.12
C ALA A 158 -14.90 -1.86 -6.08
N GLU A 159 -16.16 -1.59 -6.47
CA GLU A 159 -17.33 -1.75 -5.62
C GLU A 159 -17.45 -3.19 -5.08
N GLU A 160 -17.30 -4.20 -5.95
CA GLU A 160 -17.32 -5.59 -5.55
C GLU A 160 -16.28 -5.89 -4.45
N LEU A 161 -15.03 -5.50 -4.66
CA LEU A 161 -13.94 -5.80 -3.73
C LEU A 161 -14.09 -5.06 -2.40
N ILE A 162 -14.45 -3.78 -2.44
CA ILE A 162 -14.56 -2.94 -1.23
C ILE A 162 -15.81 -3.32 -0.42
N LEU A 163 -16.98 -3.45 -1.08
CA LEU A 163 -18.25 -3.64 -0.38
C LEU A 163 -18.45 -5.07 0.12
N THR A 164 -17.81 -6.07 -0.50
CA THR A 164 -17.87 -7.45 -0.01
C THR A 164 -16.70 -7.82 0.88
N GLY A 165 -15.58 -7.10 0.78
CA GLY A 165 -14.32 -7.45 1.44
C GLY A 165 -13.78 -8.80 1.01
N ARG A 166 -14.19 -9.34 -0.17
CA ARG A 166 -13.68 -10.61 -0.65
C ARG A 166 -12.20 -10.51 -1.02
N GLN A 167 -11.52 -11.62 -0.90
CA GLN A 167 -10.14 -11.74 -1.34
C GLN A 167 -10.08 -12.31 -2.76
N ILE A 168 -9.02 -11.96 -3.47
CA ILE A 168 -8.70 -12.45 -4.81
C ILE A 168 -7.28 -13.02 -4.84
N SER A 169 -7.00 -13.88 -5.80
CA SER A 169 -5.64 -14.38 -6.03
C SER A 169 -4.76 -13.36 -6.74
N GLY A 170 -3.44 -13.57 -6.71
CA GLY A 170 -2.51 -12.79 -7.54
C GLY A 170 -2.79 -12.93 -9.03
N GLU A 171 -3.27 -14.10 -9.51
CA GLU A 171 -3.70 -14.26 -10.90
C GLU A 171 -4.93 -13.40 -11.21
N GLU A 172 -5.94 -13.40 -10.34
CA GLU A 172 -7.12 -12.55 -10.52
C GLU A 172 -6.74 -11.06 -10.47
N SER A 173 -5.79 -10.67 -9.60
CA SER A 173 -5.32 -9.28 -9.53
C SER A 173 -4.73 -8.79 -10.85
N VAL A 174 -4.00 -9.64 -11.57
CA VAL A 174 -3.49 -9.34 -12.92
C VAL A 174 -4.65 -9.27 -13.93
N ALA A 175 -5.58 -10.23 -13.88
CA ALA A 175 -6.70 -10.29 -14.81
C ALA A 175 -7.59 -9.04 -14.77
N ILE A 176 -7.71 -8.39 -13.60
CA ILE A 176 -8.49 -7.16 -13.43
C ILE A 176 -7.66 -5.87 -13.57
N GLY A 177 -6.35 -5.98 -13.84
CA GLY A 177 -5.47 -4.82 -14.00
C GLY A 177 -4.91 -4.22 -12.72
N LEU A 178 -5.12 -4.85 -11.54
CA LEU A 178 -4.58 -4.40 -10.26
C LEU A 178 -3.07 -4.66 -10.14
N ALA A 179 -2.56 -5.73 -10.78
CA ALA A 179 -1.15 -6.03 -10.86
C ALA A 179 -0.70 -6.20 -12.32
N ASN A 180 0.58 -5.95 -12.60
CA ASN A 180 1.14 -6.00 -13.95
C ASN A 180 1.40 -7.44 -14.41
N LYS A 181 1.96 -8.28 -13.52
CA LYS A 181 2.29 -9.69 -13.82
C LYS A 181 2.24 -10.53 -12.56
N SER A 182 1.92 -11.82 -12.74
CA SER A 182 2.04 -12.82 -11.69
C SER A 182 3.00 -13.94 -12.10
N ALA A 183 3.68 -14.52 -11.11
CA ALA A 183 4.58 -15.65 -11.27
C ALA A 183 4.50 -16.59 -10.05
N ARG A 184 5.25 -17.68 -10.02
CA ARG A 184 5.43 -18.44 -8.79
C ARG A 184 6.13 -17.57 -7.75
N SER A 185 5.88 -17.80 -6.47
CA SER A 185 6.36 -16.93 -5.37
C SER A 185 7.88 -16.70 -5.43
N GLU A 186 8.65 -17.75 -5.72
CA GLU A 186 10.11 -17.68 -5.86
C GLU A 186 10.60 -16.93 -7.10
N GLU A 187 9.73 -16.72 -8.10
CA GLU A 187 10.06 -16.05 -9.37
C GLU A 187 9.74 -14.54 -9.35
N VAL A 188 8.98 -14.07 -8.38
CA VAL A 188 8.55 -12.65 -8.30
C VAL A 188 9.76 -11.70 -8.28
N SER A 189 10.82 -12.04 -7.54
CA SER A 189 12.05 -11.24 -7.53
C SER A 189 12.73 -11.17 -8.90
N GLY A 190 12.60 -12.22 -9.72
CA GLY A 190 13.08 -12.24 -11.11
C GLY A 190 12.39 -11.17 -11.95
N LEU A 191 11.05 -11.09 -11.89
CA LEU A 191 10.26 -10.07 -12.60
C LEU A 191 10.68 -8.65 -12.20
N VAL A 192 10.88 -8.41 -10.91
CA VAL A 192 11.36 -7.11 -10.41
C VAL A 192 12.76 -6.80 -10.97
N ASN A 193 13.69 -7.75 -10.91
CA ASN A 193 15.06 -7.56 -11.37
C ASN A 193 15.14 -7.31 -12.89
N GLU A 194 14.31 -8.00 -13.69
CA GLU A 194 14.20 -7.73 -15.12
C GLU A 194 13.77 -6.27 -15.39
N THR A 195 12.77 -5.79 -14.64
CA THR A 195 12.30 -4.41 -14.76
C THR A 195 13.35 -3.41 -14.28
N LEU A 196 14.02 -3.67 -13.16
CA LEU A 196 15.12 -2.84 -12.69
C LEU A 196 16.24 -2.74 -13.72
N ALA A 197 16.60 -3.85 -14.37
CA ALA A 197 17.61 -3.86 -15.43
C ALA A 197 17.17 -3.05 -16.67
N GLN A 198 15.88 -2.98 -16.98
CA GLN A 198 15.37 -2.11 -18.04
C GLN A 198 15.42 -0.64 -17.63
N LEU A 199 14.91 -0.29 -16.46
CA LEU A 199 14.84 1.07 -15.95
C LEU A 199 16.23 1.68 -15.73
N SER A 200 17.22 0.88 -15.30
CA SER A 200 18.59 1.34 -15.06
C SER A 200 19.32 1.85 -16.31
N ARG A 201 18.83 1.53 -17.50
CA ARG A 201 19.36 1.99 -18.79
C ARG A 201 18.72 3.28 -19.27
N LEU A 202 17.70 3.78 -18.56
CA LEU A 202 16.92 4.96 -18.95
C LEU A 202 17.35 6.18 -18.13
N SER A 203 17.04 7.37 -18.66
CA SER A 203 17.32 8.62 -17.96
C SER A 203 16.45 8.77 -16.71
N PRO A 204 17.02 8.88 -15.49
CA PRO A 204 16.23 9.10 -14.27
C PRO A 204 15.34 10.36 -14.33
N ALA A 205 15.85 11.43 -14.95
CA ALA A 205 15.10 12.66 -15.13
C ALA A 205 13.88 12.46 -16.03
N ALA A 206 14.06 11.74 -17.17
CA ALA A 206 12.97 11.44 -18.08
C ALA A 206 11.91 10.53 -17.45
N LEU A 207 12.34 9.52 -16.69
CA LEU A 207 11.43 8.63 -15.94
C LEU A 207 10.58 9.43 -14.95
N GLY A 208 11.18 10.30 -14.15
CA GLY A 208 10.45 11.12 -13.18
C GLY A 208 9.48 12.11 -13.82
N ILE A 209 9.84 12.69 -14.99
CA ILE A 209 8.95 13.58 -15.73
C ILE A 209 7.80 12.79 -16.39
N ALA A 210 8.10 11.63 -16.97
CA ALA A 210 7.09 10.74 -17.54
C ALA A 210 6.08 10.29 -16.49
N LYS A 211 6.55 9.82 -15.32
CA LYS A 211 5.69 9.49 -14.18
C LYS A 211 4.78 10.66 -13.82
N LYS A 212 5.35 11.84 -13.58
CA LYS A 212 4.58 13.05 -13.29
C LYS A 212 3.52 13.34 -14.35
N SER A 213 3.83 13.12 -15.63
CA SER A 213 2.89 13.36 -16.73
C SER A 213 1.75 12.35 -16.76
N VAL A 214 2.02 11.08 -16.47
CA VAL A 214 0.99 10.03 -16.34
C VAL A 214 0.02 10.36 -15.20
N TYR A 215 0.54 10.82 -14.07
CA TYR A 215 -0.29 11.19 -12.90
C TYR A 215 -0.88 12.60 -12.96
N ALA A 216 -0.49 13.45 -13.93
CA ALA A 216 -0.96 14.84 -14.01
C ALA A 216 -2.48 14.98 -14.13
N TRP A 217 -3.12 13.98 -14.71
CA TRP A 217 -4.58 13.88 -14.80
C TRP A 217 -5.22 13.54 -13.45
N ASP A 218 -4.64 12.56 -12.73
CA ASP A 218 -5.24 11.97 -11.52
C ASP A 218 -4.77 12.64 -10.22
N ALA A 219 -3.60 13.28 -10.17
CA ALA A 219 -3.06 13.84 -8.93
C ALA A 219 -3.99 14.89 -8.31
N ILE A 220 -4.64 15.73 -9.12
CA ILE A 220 -5.60 16.74 -8.64
C ILE A 220 -6.87 16.07 -8.11
N HIS A 221 -7.30 14.98 -8.73
CA HIS A 221 -8.50 14.25 -8.33
C HIS A 221 -8.22 13.35 -7.13
N PHE A 222 -7.04 12.73 -7.07
CA PHE A 222 -6.65 11.85 -5.98
C PHE A 222 -6.59 12.60 -4.63
N ASP A 223 -5.87 13.72 -4.53
CA ASP A 223 -5.77 14.47 -3.28
C ASP A 223 -7.12 15.00 -2.79
N LYS A 224 -7.94 15.54 -3.70
CA LYS A 224 -9.30 15.98 -3.36
C LYS A 224 -10.21 14.82 -3.00
N GLY A 225 -10.09 13.70 -3.72
CA GLY A 225 -10.83 12.49 -3.44
C GLY A 225 -10.45 11.89 -2.09
N LEU A 226 -9.16 11.80 -1.79
CA LEU A 226 -8.69 11.27 -0.52
C LEU A 226 -9.10 12.16 0.65
N ALA A 227 -8.95 13.49 0.53
CA ALA A 227 -9.41 14.42 1.56
C ALA A 227 -10.93 14.30 1.82
N ARG A 228 -11.73 14.08 0.77
CA ARG A 228 -13.17 13.84 0.93
C ARG A 228 -13.43 12.47 1.60
N ALA A 229 -12.72 11.43 1.23
CA ALA A 229 -12.85 10.12 1.87
C ALA A 229 -12.43 10.16 3.35
N GLU A 230 -11.36 10.89 3.68
CA GLU A 230 -10.95 11.16 5.06
C GLU A 230 -12.10 11.83 5.87
N ASN A 231 -12.71 12.87 5.32
CA ASN A 231 -13.81 13.56 6.00
C ASN A 231 -15.03 12.63 6.23
N ILE A 232 -15.41 11.85 5.21
CA ILE A 232 -16.49 10.86 5.35
C ILE A 232 -16.14 9.82 6.42
N TYR A 233 -14.89 9.37 6.48
CA TYR A 233 -14.42 8.43 7.49
C TYR A 233 -14.56 9.01 8.91
N HIS A 234 -14.12 10.26 9.13
CA HIS A 234 -14.17 10.90 10.43
C HIS A 234 -15.58 11.33 10.83
N GLU A 235 -16.29 12.02 9.92
CA GLU A 235 -17.54 12.68 10.25
C GLU A 235 -18.76 11.75 10.20
N GLU A 236 -18.75 10.78 9.28
CA GLU A 236 -19.89 9.90 9.06
C GLU A 236 -19.65 8.49 9.62
N LEU A 237 -18.57 7.83 9.20
CA LEU A 237 -18.31 6.44 9.59
C LEU A 237 -18.03 6.32 11.10
N MET A 238 -17.08 7.10 11.62
CA MET A 238 -16.69 7.02 13.03
C MET A 238 -17.78 7.56 13.99
N ALA A 239 -18.83 8.17 13.47
CA ALA A 239 -20.02 8.53 14.25
C ALA A 239 -21.00 7.34 14.43
N THR A 240 -20.80 6.22 13.70
CA THR A 240 -21.71 5.07 13.76
C THR A 240 -21.40 4.15 14.93
N ASP A 241 -22.45 3.58 15.54
CA ASP A 241 -22.34 2.49 16.51
C ASP A 241 -21.62 1.26 15.90
N ASP A 242 -21.84 1.03 14.59
CA ASP A 242 -21.36 -0.17 13.90
C ASP A 242 -19.84 -0.14 13.67
N ALA A 243 -19.23 1.01 13.39
CA ALA A 243 -17.78 1.13 13.30
C ALA A 243 -17.10 0.79 14.64
N HIS A 244 -17.65 1.31 15.73
CA HIS A 244 -17.14 1.00 17.08
C HIS A 244 -17.34 -0.46 17.45
N GLU A 245 -18.51 -1.03 17.13
CA GLU A 245 -18.82 -2.45 17.39
C GLU A 245 -17.89 -3.37 16.59
N GLY A 246 -17.65 -3.09 15.32
CA GLY A 246 -16.80 -3.93 14.47
C GLY A 246 -15.37 -4.01 15.01
N ILE A 247 -14.77 -2.88 15.35
CA ILE A 247 -13.44 -2.81 15.94
C ILE A 247 -13.40 -3.52 17.28
N LYS A 248 -14.38 -3.27 18.15
CA LYS A 248 -14.48 -3.90 19.46
C LYS A 248 -14.62 -5.41 19.35
N ALA A 249 -15.53 -5.89 18.51
CA ALA A 249 -15.78 -7.32 18.31
C ALA A 249 -14.51 -8.03 17.82
N PHE A 250 -13.77 -7.43 16.89
CA PHE A 250 -12.50 -7.97 16.42
C PHE A 250 -11.47 -8.09 17.55
N LEU A 251 -11.30 -7.04 18.36
CA LEU A 251 -10.35 -7.05 19.48
C LEU A 251 -10.75 -8.07 20.57
N GLU A 252 -12.06 -8.28 20.77
CA GLU A 252 -12.62 -9.25 21.69
C GLU A 252 -12.73 -10.67 21.10
N LYS A 253 -12.34 -10.87 19.83
CA LYS A 253 -12.40 -12.15 19.09
C LYS A 253 -13.80 -12.77 19.10
N ARG A 254 -14.83 -11.98 18.88
CA ARG A 254 -16.23 -12.39 18.76
C ARG A 254 -16.87 -11.86 17.49
N GLU A 255 -18.02 -12.40 17.13
CA GLU A 255 -18.82 -11.88 16.02
C GLU A 255 -19.41 -10.50 16.37
N PRO A 256 -19.40 -9.52 15.43
CA PRO A 256 -20.01 -8.22 15.62
C PRO A 256 -21.56 -8.30 15.62
N ARG A 257 -22.19 -7.35 16.32
CA ARG A 257 -23.63 -7.20 16.38
C ARG A 257 -24.03 -5.86 15.77
N TRP A 258 -24.25 -5.87 14.48
CA TRP A 258 -24.60 -4.69 13.70
C TRP A 258 -25.96 -4.12 14.12
N LYS A 259 -26.03 -2.78 14.22
CA LYS A 259 -27.27 -2.04 14.57
C LYS A 259 -27.79 -1.23 13.36
N GLY A 260 -26.96 -1.00 12.33
CA GLY A 260 -27.29 -0.22 11.16
C GLY A 260 -27.36 1.29 11.42
N ARG A 261 -26.64 1.77 12.40
CA ARG A 261 -26.61 3.20 12.76
C ARG A 261 -25.27 3.61 13.36
#